data_7d2a820d0f81c7ccc02b97fe66fbb35d
#
_entry.id   7d2a820d0f81c7ccc02b97fe66fbb35d
#
_cell.length_a   1.000
_cell.length_b   1.000
_cell.length_c   1.000
_cell.angle_alpha   90.00
_cell.angle_beta   90.00
_cell.angle_gamma   90.00
#
_symmetry.space_group_name_H-M   'P 1'
#
loop_
_entity.id
_entity.type
_entity.pdbx_description
1 polymer ?
#
loop_
_entity_poly.entity_id
_entity_poly.type
_entity_poly.pdbx_seq_one_letter_code
_entity_poly.pdbx_strand_id
1 'polypeptide(L)'
;MKILVDAYGSDKGPEEIKKGCETALGRHPELEITLIGPESLGEDLSPRMQLIPTDSWISNEEEPARAVRRNKNASIVIGARKMEEENYDGLLSAGSTGAMLAAGLLITKRLPGIARAALTILLPTRPNPTVLLDAGANMDCDARLLLQFAHMGSIYARNVLGLSEPRVGLLNIGQEEGKGNALVKEAYALLNEAPLHFIGNLESSVLFSQQADVVVCDSALPSSRSP
;
A
#
# COMPACT_ATOMS: atom_id res chain seq x y z
N MET A 1 -18.18 10.03 -3.23
CA MET A 1 -16.75 9.63 -3.00
C MET A 1 -15.87 10.45 -3.92
N LYS A 2 -14.83 11.11 -3.38
CA LYS A 2 -13.91 11.99 -4.13
C LYS A 2 -12.51 11.41 -4.14
N ILE A 3 -11.98 11.09 -5.31
CA ILE A 3 -10.67 10.46 -5.48
C ILE A 3 -9.74 11.36 -6.28
N LEU A 4 -8.52 11.52 -5.77
CA LEU A 4 -7.39 12.07 -6.52
C LEU A 4 -6.73 10.97 -7.34
N VAL A 5 -6.39 11.24 -8.59
CA VAL A 5 -5.69 10.29 -9.46
C VAL A 5 -4.47 10.96 -10.08
N ASP A 6 -3.30 10.47 -9.72
CA ASP A 6 -2.06 10.82 -10.38
C ASP A 6 -2.00 10.13 -11.74
N ALA A 7 -2.01 10.92 -12.81
CA ALA A 7 -2.04 10.42 -14.17
C ALA A 7 -0.66 10.01 -14.71
N TYR A 8 0.42 10.32 -13.99
CA TYR A 8 1.78 9.97 -14.39
C TYR A 8 2.24 8.60 -13.86
N GLY A 9 3.30 8.09 -14.45
CA GLY A 9 4.00 6.87 -14.02
C GLY A 9 3.45 5.56 -14.58
N SER A 10 2.34 5.61 -15.32
CA SER A 10 1.85 4.45 -16.09
C SER A 10 2.72 4.22 -17.34
N ASP A 11 3.06 2.97 -17.64
CA ASP A 11 3.78 2.59 -18.88
C ASP A 11 3.01 2.96 -20.16
N LYS A 12 1.70 3.11 -20.07
CA LYS A 12 0.82 3.45 -21.19
C LYS A 12 0.51 4.95 -21.28
N GLY A 13 1.05 5.73 -20.37
CA GLY A 13 0.89 7.18 -20.33
C GLY A 13 -0.41 7.68 -19.71
N PRO A 14 -0.53 9.02 -19.56
CA PRO A 14 -1.63 9.68 -18.85
C PRO A 14 -3.01 9.48 -19.48
N GLU A 15 -3.10 9.35 -20.80
CA GLU A 15 -4.35 9.15 -21.53
C GLU A 15 -5.07 7.85 -21.15
N GLU A 16 -4.30 6.77 -20.91
CA GLU A 16 -4.90 5.51 -20.48
C GLU A 16 -5.43 5.59 -19.04
N ILE A 17 -4.80 6.38 -18.18
CA ILE A 17 -5.32 6.68 -16.84
C ILE A 17 -6.64 7.44 -16.94
N LYS A 18 -6.73 8.47 -17.81
CA LYS A 18 -7.99 9.22 -18.06
C LYS A 18 -9.11 8.28 -18.51
N LYS A 19 -8.87 7.41 -19.50
CA LYS A 19 -9.87 6.41 -19.97
C LYS A 19 -10.31 5.47 -18.85
N GLY A 20 -9.38 5.05 -17.99
CA GLY A 20 -9.68 4.26 -16.80
C GLY A 20 -10.63 4.99 -15.85
N CYS A 21 -10.37 6.27 -15.60
CA CYS A 21 -11.22 7.14 -14.80
C CYS A 21 -12.61 7.33 -15.39
N GLU A 22 -12.73 7.56 -16.71
CA GLU A 22 -14.01 7.66 -17.42
C GLU A 22 -14.82 6.35 -17.30
N THR A 23 -14.15 5.21 -17.42
CA THR A 23 -14.78 3.89 -17.23
C THR A 23 -15.30 3.73 -15.80
N ALA A 24 -14.54 4.15 -14.80
CA ALA A 24 -14.93 4.10 -13.40
C ALA A 24 -16.14 5.02 -13.12
N LEU A 25 -16.14 6.23 -13.66
CA LEU A 25 -17.26 7.17 -13.55
C LEU A 25 -18.55 6.62 -14.19
N GLY A 26 -18.42 5.88 -15.28
CA GLY A 26 -19.56 5.22 -15.93
C GLY A 26 -20.20 4.11 -15.07
N ARG A 27 -19.41 3.46 -14.21
CA ARG A 27 -19.86 2.37 -13.33
C ARG A 27 -20.31 2.82 -11.95
N HIS A 28 -19.81 3.98 -11.48
CA HIS A 28 -20.01 4.50 -10.13
C HIS A 28 -20.60 5.93 -10.20
N PRO A 29 -21.93 6.08 -10.13
CA PRO A 29 -22.59 7.39 -10.24
C PRO A 29 -22.20 8.40 -9.15
N GLU A 30 -21.85 7.91 -7.95
CA GLU A 30 -21.46 8.71 -6.78
C GLU A 30 -19.97 9.11 -6.79
N LEU A 31 -19.19 8.66 -7.78
CA LEU A 31 -17.76 8.93 -7.85
C LEU A 31 -17.49 10.29 -8.50
N GLU A 32 -16.61 11.07 -7.89
CA GLU A 32 -16.00 12.28 -8.43
C GLU A 32 -14.48 12.05 -8.49
N ILE A 33 -13.84 12.46 -9.58
CA ILE A 33 -12.39 12.27 -9.79
C ILE A 33 -11.73 13.61 -10.05
N THR A 34 -10.62 13.84 -9.40
CA THR A 34 -9.69 14.92 -9.74
C THR A 34 -8.39 14.31 -10.26
N LEU A 35 -8.14 14.45 -11.56
CA LEU A 35 -6.89 14.08 -12.22
C LEU A 35 -5.78 15.09 -11.87
N ILE A 36 -4.57 14.60 -11.73
CA ILE A 36 -3.36 15.43 -11.61
C ILE A 36 -2.41 15.00 -12.72
N GLY A 37 -2.21 15.87 -13.71
CA GLY A 37 -1.46 15.48 -14.91
C GLY A 37 -1.30 16.60 -15.91
N PRO A 38 -0.87 16.29 -17.17
CA PRO A 38 -0.64 17.28 -18.19
C PRO A 38 -1.93 18.02 -18.59
N GLU A 39 -1.80 19.28 -19.00
CA GLU A 39 -2.92 20.14 -19.37
C GLU A 39 -3.75 19.57 -20.52
N SER A 40 -3.14 18.77 -21.40
CA SER A 40 -3.82 18.07 -22.51
C SER A 40 -4.95 17.13 -22.07
N LEU A 41 -4.92 16.64 -20.84
CA LEU A 41 -6.01 15.81 -20.29
C LEU A 41 -7.29 16.62 -20.02
N GLY A 42 -7.22 17.93 -20.03
CA GLY A 42 -8.35 18.82 -19.74
C GLY A 42 -9.44 18.89 -20.82
N GLU A 43 -9.15 18.36 -22.02
CA GLU A 43 -10.12 18.32 -23.11
C GLU A 43 -11.21 17.27 -22.85
N ASP A 44 -12.48 17.64 -23.11
CA ASP A 44 -13.65 16.76 -23.03
C ASP A 44 -13.81 16.01 -21.69
N LEU A 45 -13.55 16.66 -20.57
CA LEU A 45 -13.75 16.08 -19.25
C LEU A 45 -15.24 15.85 -18.93
N SER A 46 -15.54 14.71 -18.32
CA SER A 46 -16.85 14.46 -17.70
C SER A 46 -17.19 15.56 -16.66
N PRO A 47 -18.47 15.93 -16.48
CA PRO A 47 -18.87 16.87 -15.43
C PRO A 47 -18.45 16.49 -14.00
N ARG A 48 -18.15 15.20 -13.78
CA ARG A 48 -17.68 14.67 -12.48
C ARG A 48 -16.16 14.46 -12.45
N MET A 49 -15.44 15.00 -13.43
CA MET A 49 -13.99 14.96 -13.52
C MET A 49 -13.42 16.36 -13.57
N GLN A 50 -12.38 16.60 -12.79
CA GLN A 50 -11.63 17.85 -12.77
C GLN A 50 -10.16 17.58 -13.06
N LEU A 51 -9.41 18.59 -13.51
CA LEU A 51 -7.97 18.50 -13.73
C LEU A 51 -7.23 19.52 -12.87
N ILE A 52 -6.17 19.07 -12.21
CA ILE A 52 -5.11 19.91 -11.68
C ILE A 52 -3.92 19.75 -12.62
N PRO A 53 -3.59 20.77 -13.43
CA PRO A 53 -2.55 20.66 -14.42
C PRO A 53 -1.16 20.69 -13.77
N THR A 54 -0.30 19.79 -14.23
CA THR A 54 1.14 19.79 -13.95
C THR A 54 1.88 18.96 -15.00
N ASP A 55 3.08 19.42 -15.41
CA ASP A 55 3.97 18.66 -16.29
C ASP A 55 5.11 17.97 -15.52
N SER A 56 4.97 17.92 -14.20
CA SER A 56 6.02 17.43 -13.32
C SER A 56 5.59 16.16 -12.58
N TRP A 57 6.44 15.14 -12.60
CA TRP A 57 6.26 13.89 -11.86
C TRP A 57 7.60 13.41 -11.29
N ILE A 58 7.58 12.36 -10.51
CA ILE A 58 8.77 11.68 -9.96
C ILE A 58 8.92 10.32 -10.68
N SER A 59 10.06 10.13 -11.32
CA SER A 59 10.37 8.89 -12.03
C SER A 59 10.76 7.76 -11.06
N ASN A 60 10.72 6.50 -11.55
CA ASN A 60 11.16 5.33 -10.77
C ASN A 60 12.67 5.31 -10.52
N GLU A 61 13.45 6.09 -11.26
CA GLU A 61 14.91 6.16 -11.18
C GLU A 61 15.39 7.18 -10.14
N GLU A 62 14.51 8.09 -9.70
CA GLU A 62 14.85 9.11 -8.72
C GLU A 62 14.85 8.57 -7.29
N GLU A 63 15.73 9.11 -6.44
CA GLU A 63 15.70 8.82 -5.01
C GLU A 63 14.41 9.42 -4.39
N PRO A 64 13.49 8.59 -3.87
CA PRO A 64 12.13 9.01 -3.59
C PRO A 64 12.00 10.15 -2.58
N ALA A 65 12.66 10.02 -1.42
CA ALA A 65 12.52 11.01 -0.35
C ALA A 65 13.10 12.37 -0.74
N ARG A 66 14.21 12.38 -1.49
CA ARG A 66 14.82 13.60 -2.01
C ARG A 66 13.96 14.24 -3.10
N ALA A 67 13.43 13.43 -4.02
CA ALA A 67 12.57 13.90 -5.10
C ALA A 67 11.29 14.55 -4.55
N VAL A 68 10.60 13.92 -3.59
CA VAL A 68 9.40 14.47 -2.92
C VAL A 68 9.70 15.80 -2.21
N ARG A 69 10.86 15.93 -1.55
CA ARG A 69 11.24 17.18 -0.87
C ARG A 69 11.54 18.30 -1.85
N ARG A 70 12.19 17.99 -2.98
CA ARG A 70 12.65 18.97 -3.96
C ARG A 70 11.55 19.39 -4.92
N ASN A 71 10.79 18.43 -5.45
CA ASN A 71 9.82 18.67 -6.52
C ASN A 71 8.41 18.87 -5.94
N LYS A 72 8.11 20.12 -5.57
CA LYS A 72 6.81 20.47 -4.96
C LYS A 72 5.64 20.44 -5.93
N ASN A 73 5.92 20.47 -7.23
CA ASN A 73 4.94 20.47 -8.31
C ASN A 73 4.75 19.07 -8.92
N ALA A 74 5.46 18.05 -8.44
CA ALA A 74 5.24 16.69 -8.91
C ALA A 74 3.80 16.24 -8.57
N SER A 75 3.15 15.55 -9.51
CA SER A 75 1.76 15.09 -9.42
C SER A 75 1.45 14.37 -8.11
N ILE A 76 2.29 13.42 -7.70
CA ILE A 76 2.13 12.69 -6.43
C ILE A 76 2.26 13.59 -5.19
N VAL A 77 3.10 14.63 -5.25
CA VAL A 77 3.28 15.61 -4.15
C VAL A 77 2.08 16.53 -4.04
N ILE A 78 1.54 16.98 -5.19
CA ILE A 78 0.28 17.74 -5.24
C ILE A 78 -0.84 16.89 -4.65
N GLY A 79 -0.97 15.63 -5.08
CA GLY A 79 -1.99 14.71 -4.58
C GLY A 79 -1.92 14.50 -3.08
N ALA A 80 -0.74 14.22 -2.54
CA ALA A 80 -0.54 14.02 -1.10
C ALA A 80 -0.88 15.26 -0.27
N ARG A 81 -0.59 16.47 -0.77
CA ARG A 81 -0.98 17.72 -0.11
C ARG A 81 -2.48 17.94 -0.13
N LYS A 82 -3.10 17.70 -1.28
CA LYS A 82 -4.56 17.81 -1.41
C LYS A 82 -5.30 16.86 -0.48
N MET A 83 -4.77 15.66 -0.24
CA MET A 83 -5.29 14.73 0.78
C MET A 83 -5.29 15.32 2.20
N GLU A 84 -4.30 16.17 2.53
CA GLU A 84 -4.21 16.83 3.85
C GLU A 84 -5.06 18.10 3.97
N GLU A 85 -5.20 18.83 2.87
CA GLU A 85 -5.80 20.17 2.85
C GLU A 85 -7.30 20.15 2.54
N GLU A 86 -7.77 19.11 1.84
CA GLU A 86 -9.12 19.01 1.31
C GLU A 86 -9.75 17.64 1.63
N ASN A 87 -11.08 17.57 1.54
CA ASN A 87 -11.84 16.35 1.82
C ASN A 87 -11.86 15.40 0.60
N TYR A 88 -10.75 14.70 0.39
CA TYR A 88 -10.67 13.56 -0.54
C TYR A 88 -10.69 12.25 0.22
N ASP A 89 -11.33 11.24 -0.36
CA ASP A 89 -11.44 9.90 0.23
C ASP A 89 -10.21 9.01 -0.08
N GLY A 90 -9.42 9.37 -1.10
CA GLY A 90 -8.23 8.60 -1.47
C GLY A 90 -7.40 9.24 -2.57
N LEU A 91 -6.14 8.80 -2.65
CA LEU A 91 -5.19 9.12 -3.71
C LEU A 91 -4.75 7.83 -4.40
N LEU A 92 -4.93 7.76 -5.70
CA LEU A 92 -4.50 6.64 -6.56
C LEU A 92 -3.37 7.09 -7.47
N SER A 93 -2.35 6.26 -7.61
CA SER A 93 -1.25 6.48 -8.56
C SER A 93 -0.79 5.16 -9.17
N ALA A 94 -0.43 5.17 -10.43
CA ALA A 94 0.27 4.09 -11.13
C ALA A 94 1.79 4.35 -11.23
N GLY A 95 2.28 5.37 -10.54
CA GLY A 95 3.68 5.80 -10.56
C GLY A 95 4.55 5.08 -9.53
N SER A 96 5.66 5.73 -9.19
CA SER A 96 6.66 5.18 -8.28
C SER A 96 6.11 4.86 -6.89
N THR A 97 6.11 3.57 -6.51
CA THR A 97 5.74 3.11 -5.16
C THR A 97 6.59 3.77 -4.08
N GLY A 98 7.90 3.96 -4.35
CA GLY A 98 8.80 4.66 -3.44
C GLY A 98 8.41 6.13 -3.25
N ALA A 99 8.02 6.83 -4.33
CA ALA A 99 7.56 8.21 -4.26
C ALA A 99 6.23 8.32 -3.51
N MET A 100 5.29 7.38 -3.73
CA MET A 100 4.03 7.31 -2.99
C MET A 100 4.28 7.13 -1.49
N LEU A 101 5.12 6.17 -1.12
CA LEU A 101 5.50 5.93 0.28
C LEU A 101 6.17 7.14 0.90
N ALA A 102 7.13 7.77 0.18
CA ALA A 102 7.81 8.97 0.65
C ALA A 102 6.87 10.16 0.82
N ALA A 103 5.92 10.37 -0.11
CA ALA A 103 4.90 11.41 -0.01
C ALA A 103 3.98 11.17 1.20
N GLY A 104 3.52 9.93 1.41
CA GLY A 104 2.76 9.55 2.59
C GLY A 104 3.51 9.85 3.89
N LEU A 105 4.77 9.45 3.99
CA LEU A 105 5.58 9.66 5.20
C LEU A 105 5.92 11.13 5.47
N LEU A 106 6.22 11.90 4.43
CA LEU A 106 6.73 13.28 4.56
C LEU A 106 5.62 14.33 4.59
N ILE A 107 4.48 14.06 3.97
CA ILE A 107 3.37 14.99 3.81
C ILE A 107 2.20 14.56 4.69
N THR A 108 1.57 13.42 4.40
CA THR A 108 0.41 12.89 5.16
C THR A 108 0.79 12.43 6.57
N LYS A 109 2.03 11.99 6.76
CA LYS A 109 2.60 11.56 8.04
C LYS A 109 1.98 10.25 8.56
N ARG A 110 2.52 9.78 9.67
CA ARG A 110 2.07 8.58 10.36
C ARG A 110 1.09 8.94 11.47
N LEU A 111 0.16 8.06 11.73
CA LEU A 111 -0.68 8.17 12.93
C LEU A 111 0.18 8.08 14.21
N PRO A 112 -0.21 8.78 15.28
CA PRO A 112 0.47 8.65 16.56
C PRO A 112 0.57 7.19 17.01
N GLY A 113 1.74 6.79 17.49
CA GLY A 113 2.01 5.41 17.92
C GLY A 113 2.47 4.45 16.81
N ILE A 114 2.37 4.82 15.52
CA ILE A 114 2.91 4.01 14.42
C ILE A 114 4.39 4.31 14.21
N ALA A 115 5.24 3.31 14.45
CA ALA A 115 6.69 3.46 14.32
C ALA A 115 7.14 3.58 12.87
N ARG A 116 6.61 2.74 11.97
CA ARG A 116 6.87 2.80 10.52
C ARG A 116 5.61 2.48 9.73
N ALA A 117 5.48 3.08 8.53
CA ALA A 117 4.48 2.69 7.57
C ALA A 117 4.85 1.33 6.94
N ALA A 118 3.85 0.54 6.60
CA ALA A 118 4.00 -0.72 5.86
C ALA A 118 3.38 -0.60 4.47
N LEU A 119 4.00 -1.23 3.48
CA LEU A 119 3.36 -1.44 2.18
C LEU A 119 2.44 -2.66 2.30
N THR A 120 1.14 -2.40 2.16
CA THR A 120 0.11 -3.43 2.25
C THR A 120 -0.31 -3.86 0.86
N ILE A 121 -0.32 -5.15 0.58
CA ILE A 121 -0.88 -5.71 -0.66
C ILE A 121 -1.98 -6.73 -0.36
N LEU A 122 -2.92 -6.83 -1.30
CA LEU A 122 -3.98 -7.84 -1.26
C LEU A 122 -3.63 -8.96 -2.22
N LEU A 123 -3.30 -10.13 -1.68
CA LEU A 123 -3.08 -11.33 -2.47
C LEU A 123 -4.44 -11.88 -2.94
N PRO A 124 -4.59 -12.26 -4.24
CA PRO A 124 -5.86 -12.70 -4.80
C PRO A 124 -6.22 -14.14 -4.38
N THR A 125 -6.51 -14.33 -3.12
CA THR A 125 -6.99 -15.60 -2.56
C THR A 125 -8.52 -15.69 -2.57
N ARG A 126 -9.08 -16.88 -2.39
CA ARG A 126 -10.53 -17.13 -2.36
C ARG A 126 -10.94 -17.83 -1.06
N PRO A 127 -12.12 -17.51 -0.47
CA PRO A 127 -13.14 -16.56 -0.92
C PRO A 127 -12.78 -15.09 -0.73
N ASN A 128 -11.86 -14.74 0.19
CA ASN A 128 -11.45 -13.36 0.47
C ASN A 128 -9.97 -13.16 0.13
N PRO A 129 -9.53 -11.95 -0.21
CA PRO A 129 -8.10 -11.66 -0.39
C PRO A 129 -7.35 -11.81 0.94
N THR A 130 -6.08 -12.22 0.88
CA THR A 130 -5.17 -12.23 2.03
C THR A 130 -4.36 -10.94 2.06
N VAL A 131 -4.34 -10.29 3.21
CA VAL A 131 -3.59 -9.04 3.44
C VAL A 131 -2.15 -9.39 3.77
N LEU A 132 -1.19 -8.95 2.97
CA LEU A 132 0.24 -9.13 3.23
C LEU A 132 0.90 -7.80 3.63
N LEU A 133 1.64 -7.80 4.73
CA LEU A 133 2.46 -6.70 5.25
C LEU A 133 3.81 -7.26 5.76
N ASP A 134 4.94 -6.67 5.52
CA ASP A 134 5.28 -5.53 4.70
C ASP A 134 5.78 -6.02 3.34
N ALA A 135 5.28 -5.42 2.26
CA ALA A 135 5.65 -5.84 0.90
C ALA A 135 6.83 -5.03 0.33
N GLY A 136 7.81 -4.67 1.17
CA GLY A 136 9.07 -4.07 0.73
C GLY A 136 9.26 -2.59 1.05
N ALA A 137 8.49 -2.01 1.96
CA ALA A 137 8.70 -0.62 2.41
C ALA A 137 9.85 -0.50 3.43
N ASN A 138 10.15 -1.56 4.18
CA ASN A 138 11.11 -1.56 5.27
C ASN A 138 12.16 -2.65 5.08
N MET A 139 13.42 -2.26 4.88
CA MET A 139 14.54 -3.20 4.68
C MET A 139 15.00 -3.88 5.99
N ASP A 140 14.90 -3.15 7.11
CA ASP A 140 15.38 -3.59 8.42
C ASP A 140 14.21 -3.54 9.41
N CYS A 141 13.50 -4.66 9.55
CA CYS A 141 12.46 -4.81 10.56
C CYS A 141 13.04 -5.34 11.88
N ASP A 142 12.42 -4.96 12.99
CA ASP A 142 12.55 -5.64 14.27
C ASP A 142 11.25 -6.39 14.62
N ALA A 143 11.28 -7.21 15.64
CA ALA A 143 10.14 -8.03 16.05
C ALA A 143 8.92 -7.18 16.47
N ARG A 144 9.15 -5.99 17.06
CA ARG A 144 8.07 -5.07 17.44
C ARG A 144 7.39 -4.45 16.22
N LEU A 145 8.15 -4.20 15.15
CA LEU A 145 7.56 -3.73 13.89
C LEU A 145 6.69 -4.81 13.26
N LEU A 146 7.13 -6.06 13.25
CA LEU A 146 6.30 -7.17 12.74
C LEU A 146 5.01 -7.33 13.56
N LEU A 147 5.07 -7.19 14.87
CA LEU A 147 3.88 -7.13 15.74
C LEU A 147 2.97 -5.94 15.35
N GLN A 148 3.54 -4.76 15.12
CA GLN A 148 2.77 -3.57 14.72
C GLN A 148 2.10 -3.78 13.35
N PHE A 149 2.79 -4.38 12.40
CA PHE A 149 2.22 -4.71 11.09
C PHE A 149 1.08 -5.74 11.21
N ALA A 150 1.20 -6.72 12.12
CA ALA A 150 0.12 -7.67 12.40
C ALA A 150 -1.15 -6.96 12.92
N HIS A 151 -1.01 -6.01 13.83
CA HIS A 151 -2.13 -5.17 14.28
C HIS A 151 -2.72 -4.35 13.15
N MET A 152 -1.88 -3.69 12.33
CA MET A 152 -2.33 -2.88 11.18
C MET A 152 -3.10 -3.74 10.17
N GLY A 153 -2.57 -4.90 9.80
CA GLY A 153 -3.22 -5.84 8.90
C GLY A 153 -4.54 -6.38 9.46
N SER A 154 -4.58 -6.69 10.75
CA SER A 154 -5.79 -7.16 11.43
C SER A 154 -6.89 -6.08 11.43
N ILE A 155 -6.53 -4.83 11.70
CA ILE A 155 -7.47 -3.68 11.64
C ILE A 155 -7.97 -3.48 10.20
N TYR A 156 -7.07 -3.56 9.21
CA TYR A 156 -7.45 -3.46 7.81
C TYR A 156 -8.42 -4.57 7.40
N ALA A 157 -8.11 -5.82 7.74
CA ALA A 157 -8.96 -6.97 7.43
C ALA A 157 -10.35 -6.86 8.06
N ARG A 158 -10.44 -6.33 9.29
CA ARG A 158 -11.75 -6.08 9.95
C ARG A 158 -12.53 -4.97 9.25
N ASN A 159 -11.92 -3.82 9.01
CA ASN A 159 -12.65 -2.62 8.59
C ASN A 159 -12.91 -2.59 7.08
N VAL A 160 -12.00 -3.17 6.27
CA VAL A 160 -12.09 -3.13 4.80
C VAL A 160 -12.64 -4.43 4.22
N LEU A 161 -12.23 -5.60 4.77
CA LEU A 161 -12.68 -6.89 4.28
C LEU A 161 -13.85 -7.47 5.08
N GLY A 162 -14.27 -6.83 6.18
CA GLY A 162 -15.42 -7.25 6.99
C GLY A 162 -15.17 -8.53 7.81
N LEU A 163 -13.93 -8.92 8.06
CA LEU A 163 -13.57 -10.11 8.81
C LEU A 163 -13.57 -9.80 10.31
N SER A 164 -14.47 -10.42 11.08
CA SER A 164 -14.60 -10.14 12.53
C SER A 164 -13.37 -10.55 13.33
N GLU A 165 -12.76 -11.68 13.01
CA GLU A 165 -11.62 -12.26 13.72
C GLU A 165 -10.57 -12.78 12.73
N PRO A 166 -9.79 -11.88 12.07
CA PRO A 166 -8.85 -12.27 11.04
C PRO A 166 -7.71 -13.10 11.61
N ARG A 167 -7.41 -14.22 10.97
CA ARG A 167 -6.29 -15.12 11.29
C ARG A 167 -5.00 -14.48 10.84
N VAL A 168 -4.06 -14.31 11.76
CA VAL A 168 -2.75 -13.68 11.51
C VAL A 168 -1.66 -14.75 11.47
N GLY A 169 -0.90 -14.82 10.40
CA GLY A 169 0.26 -15.71 10.27
C GLY A 169 1.57 -14.95 10.09
N LEU A 170 2.67 -15.52 10.56
CA LEU A 170 4.01 -15.01 10.36
C LEU A 170 4.71 -15.80 9.25
N LEU A 171 5.12 -15.12 8.18
CA LEU A 171 5.83 -15.78 7.08
C LEU A 171 7.21 -16.24 7.52
N ASN A 172 7.49 -17.51 7.28
CA ASN A 172 8.74 -18.18 7.72
C ASN A 172 9.16 -19.27 6.72
N ILE A 173 10.35 -19.82 6.92
CA ILE A 173 10.92 -20.94 6.14
C ILE A 173 10.37 -22.32 6.55
N GLY A 174 9.58 -22.40 7.60
CA GLY A 174 8.96 -23.63 8.13
C GLY A 174 7.89 -23.28 9.15
N GLN A 175 6.98 -24.24 9.42
CA GLN A 175 5.81 -24.02 10.27
C GLN A 175 6.13 -24.14 11.78
N GLU A 176 7.20 -24.84 12.13
CA GLU A 176 7.55 -25.09 13.54
C GLU A 176 8.00 -23.78 14.22
N GLU A 177 7.64 -23.60 15.48
CA GLU A 177 7.94 -22.43 16.30
C GLU A 177 9.45 -22.10 16.35
N GLY A 178 10.30 -23.10 16.38
CA GLY A 178 11.76 -22.95 16.47
C GLY A 178 12.45 -22.59 15.15
N LYS A 179 11.74 -22.50 14.03
CA LYS A 179 12.32 -22.20 12.70
C LYS A 179 12.53 -20.70 12.49
N GLY A 180 13.37 -20.39 11.53
CA GLY A 180 13.70 -19.03 11.14
C GLY A 180 14.90 -18.43 11.89
N ASN A 181 15.20 -17.19 11.58
CA ASN A 181 16.27 -16.41 12.19
C ASN A 181 15.83 -15.86 13.58
N ALA A 182 16.74 -15.15 14.25
CA ALA A 182 16.46 -14.58 15.57
C ALA A 182 15.27 -13.60 15.58
N LEU A 183 15.14 -12.77 14.54
CA LEU A 183 14.04 -11.83 14.36
C LEU A 183 12.68 -12.56 14.33
N VAL A 184 12.56 -13.61 13.52
CA VAL A 184 11.30 -14.36 13.37
C VAL A 184 10.91 -15.05 14.67
N LYS A 185 11.88 -15.62 15.41
CA LYS A 185 11.62 -16.26 16.72
C LYS A 185 11.16 -15.25 17.76
N GLU A 186 11.77 -14.07 17.82
CA GLU A 186 11.34 -13.00 18.70
C GLU A 186 9.94 -12.47 18.31
N ALA A 187 9.69 -12.27 17.01
CA ALA A 187 8.38 -11.87 16.52
C ALA A 187 7.29 -12.90 16.81
N TYR A 188 7.60 -14.20 16.68
CA TYR A 188 6.68 -15.28 17.03
C TYR A 188 6.23 -15.19 18.50
N ALA A 189 7.17 -15.01 19.42
CA ALA A 189 6.86 -14.88 20.84
C ALA A 189 5.95 -13.69 21.12
N LEU A 190 6.25 -12.51 20.53
CA LEU A 190 5.44 -11.32 20.69
C LEU A 190 4.03 -11.46 20.10
N LEU A 191 3.91 -12.10 18.94
CA LEU A 191 2.63 -12.34 18.27
C LEU A 191 1.75 -13.33 19.05
N ASN A 192 2.37 -14.35 19.65
CA ASN A 192 1.67 -15.35 20.44
C ASN A 192 1.08 -14.80 21.77
N GLU A 193 1.70 -13.74 22.33
CA GLU A 193 1.22 -13.03 23.52
C GLU A 193 0.24 -11.90 23.21
N ALA A 194 0.14 -11.49 21.94
CA ALA A 194 -0.68 -10.35 21.52
C ALA A 194 -2.19 -10.72 21.48
N PRO A 195 -3.09 -9.74 21.67
CA PRO A 195 -4.53 -9.94 21.52
C PRO A 195 -4.94 -10.02 20.04
N LEU A 196 -4.36 -10.97 19.31
CA LEU A 196 -4.59 -11.29 17.90
C LEU A 196 -4.94 -12.77 17.76
N HIS A 197 -5.71 -13.10 16.74
CA HIS A 197 -5.90 -14.50 16.36
C HIS A 197 -4.65 -14.99 15.59
N PHE A 198 -3.54 -15.13 16.30
CA PHE A 198 -2.28 -15.62 15.74
C PHE A 198 -2.33 -17.12 15.53
N ILE A 199 -2.03 -17.58 14.30
CA ILE A 199 -2.09 -18.99 13.90
C ILE A 199 -0.70 -19.62 13.72
N GLY A 200 0.39 -18.91 14.05
CA GLY A 200 1.75 -19.42 13.96
C GLY A 200 2.47 -19.05 12.66
N ASN A 201 3.54 -19.80 12.39
CA ASN A 201 4.34 -19.63 11.17
C ASN A 201 3.65 -20.20 9.94
N LEU A 202 3.87 -19.53 8.80
CA LEU A 202 3.39 -19.94 7.48
C LEU A 202 4.54 -19.99 6.49
N GLU A 203 4.59 -21.01 5.67
CA GLU A 203 5.52 -21.09 4.54
C GLU A 203 4.99 -20.32 3.32
N SER A 204 5.90 -19.86 2.48
CA SER A 204 5.52 -19.16 1.23
C SER A 204 4.65 -19.99 0.29
N SER A 205 4.79 -21.31 0.33
CA SER A 205 3.98 -22.26 -0.45
C SER A 205 2.48 -22.19 -0.15
N VAL A 206 2.10 -21.75 1.04
CA VAL A 206 0.69 -21.68 1.47
C VAL A 206 0.08 -20.27 1.42
N LEU A 207 0.80 -19.26 0.93
CA LEU A 207 0.31 -17.88 0.86
C LEU A 207 -1.02 -17.75 0.11
N PHE A 208 -1.23 -18.56 -0.92
CA PHE A 208 -2.45 -18.53 -1.72
C PHE A 208 -3.50 -19.57 -1.30
N SER A 209 -3.25 -20.34 -0.23
CA SER A 209 -4.17 -21.37 0.28
C SER A 209 -5.23 -20.86 1.25
N GLN A 210 -5.17 -19.58 1.59
CA GLN A 210 -6.05 -18.93 2.57
C GLN A 210 -6.02 -19.56 3.97
N GLN A 211 -4.88 -20.04 4.41
CA GLN A 211 -4.72 -20.46 5.80
C GLN A 211 -4.77 -19.28 6.76
N ALA A 212 -4.27 -18.10 6.32
CA ALA A 212 -4.36 -16.84 7.05
C ALA A 212 -5.11 -15.78 6.25
N ASP A 213 -5.70 -14.83 6.94
CA ASP A 213 -6.35 -13.65 6.38
C ASP A 213 -5.39 -12.45 6.34
N VAL A 214 -4.41 -12.45 7.25
CA VAL A 214 -3.31 -11.49 7.34
C VAL A 214 -2.01 -12.25 7.45
N VAL A 215 -1.02 -11.90 6.63
CA VAL A 215 0.33 -12.45 6.69
C VAL A 215 1.30 -11.30 6.92
N VAL A 216 2.14 -11.42 7.93
CA VAL A 216 3.25 -10.48 8.17
C VAL A 216 4.56 -11.10 7.79
N CYS A 217 5.44 -10.31 7.18
CA CYS A 217 6.77 -10.76 6.81
C CYS A 217 7.80 -9.66 7.01
N ASP A 218 9.02 -10.06 7.27
CA ASP A 218 10.18 -9.21 7.02
C ASP A 218 10.35 -9.08 5.50
N SER A 219 10.53 -7.86 5.01
CA SER A 219 10.63 -7.56 3.57
C SER A 219 11.79 -8.26 2.85
N ALA A 220 12.68 -8.89 3.58
CA ALA A 220 13.63 -9.85 3.07
C ALA A 220 12.96 -11.20 2.73
N LEU A 221 11.86 -11.19 1.91
CA LEU A 221 11.53 -12.40 1.18
C LEU A 221 12.80 -12.80 0.42
N PRO A 222 13.35 -14.00 0.61
CA PRO A 222 14.49 -14.43 -0.18
C PRO A 222 14.04 -14.35 -1.63
N SER A 223 14.55 -13.33 -2.35
CA SER A 223 14.45 -13.35 -3.80
C SER A 223 14.94 -14.73 -4.19
N SER A 224 14.13 -15.46 -4.92
CA SER A 224 14.49 -16.72 -5.54
C SER A 224 15.61 -16.49 -6.56
N ARG A 225 16.76 -16.06 -6.12
CA ARG A 225 18.02 -16.23 -6.83
C ARG A 225 18.46 -17.65 -6.54
N SER A 226 17.92 -18.55 -7.34
CA SER A 226 18.57 -19.81 -7.60
C SER A 226 20.00 -19.55 -8.10
N PRO A 227 20.99 -20.33 -7.66
CA PRO A 227 22.36 -20.21 -8.12
C PRO A 227 22.47 -20.45 -9.61
#